data_a68519984c4498fa638dab619acbd6bd
#
_entry.id   a68519984c4498fa638dab619acbd6bd
#
_cell.length_a   1.000
_cell.length_b   1.000
_cell.length_c   1.000
_cell.angle_alpha   90.00
_cell.angle_beta   90.00
_cell.angle_gamma   90.00
#
_symmetry.space_group_name_H-M   'P 1'
#
loop_
_entity.id
_entity.type
_entity.pdbx_description
1 polymer ?
#
loop_
_entity_poly.entity_id
_entity_poly.type
_entity_poly.pdbx_seq_one_letter_code
_entity_poly.pdbx_strand_id
1 'polypeptide(L)'
;MPRRAVRAVLAACASVLLLPTVSTAAHAAPVTVTNGTQFTDTEGNGVHAHGAGVIKVGPYYYLFGENRHADNTFKAVSVYRSTDLKTWEHRNDVLTQDSDPELRLAYIERPKVLYNKATKTFVMWMHKENGRDYGEARAAVAVSDTVEGDYTWKSSFRPPSGTTSRDQTLFQDDDGTAYQITATENDADLHIYRLTDDFTGYDEMVANPWAGQWREAPALFKRDGVYFMLTSGTSGWSPNQQKYATAESLAGPWSEMKDAGNDYGYGSQTASVLPVQGSSATSYLYMGDRWAGAWNGPVNDSQYVWLPIAFPTRTTMDLPWYPETSIDTDTGAVQGAGGGPHYGFAARHSGKCVAVADHSAGDGAAVVQQGCDGGLDQQWRFEDAGDGYVRVLAQHSGKCLDVADESHADGAAVVHYRCGSKAHQQWRFEEFDDDTYRIVARHSGKCLDVADASEQDGARLVQRDCGEGASQRFERRAA
;
A
#
# COMPACT_ATOMS: atom_id res chain seq x y z
N MET A 1 94.81 29.99 -26.74
CA MET A 1 93.95 30.02 -25.53
C MET A 1 92.50 29.66 -25.94
N PRO A 2 91.96 28.49 -25.57
CA PRO A 2 90.64 28.06 -26.02
C PRO A 2 89.56 28.55 -25.07
N ARG A 3 88.46 29.07 -25.66
CA ARG A 3 87.24 29.50 -24.99
C ARG A 3 86.41 28.29 -24.59
N ARG A 4 86.12 28.19 -23.29
CA ARG A 4 85.13 27.17 -22.74
C ARG A 4 83.68 27.65 -23.01
N ALA A 5 82.89 26.84 -23.68
CA ALA A 5 81.47 27.01 -23.84
C ALA A 5 80.74 26.38 -22.61
N VAL A 6 79.91 27.17 -21.91
CA VAL A 6 79.06 26.72 -20.84
C VAL A 6 77.72 26.28 -21.47
N ARG A 7 77.36 25.00 -21.35
CA ARG A 7 76.02 24.47 -21.69
C ARG A 7 75.12 24.66 -20.52
N ALA A 8 74.08 25.46 -20.69
CA ALA A 8 72.95 25.56 -19.74
C ALA A 8 71.99 24.38 -19.98
N VAL A 9 71.72 23.59 -18.95
CA VAL A 9 70.74 22.55 -18.94
C VAL A 9 69.44 23.16 -18.39
N LEU A 10 68.41 23.30 -19.28
CA LEU A 10 67.04 23.64 -18.83
C LEU A 10 66.36 22.37 -18.32
N ALA A 11 66.10 22.33 -17.01
CA ALA A 11 65.20 21.33 -16.43
C ALA A 11 63.75 21.79 -16.59
N ALA A 12 62.95 21.08 -17.39
CA ALA A 12 61.53 21.30 -17.52
C ALA A 12 60.83 20.54 -16.37
N CYS A 13 60.29 21.28 -15.38
CA CYS A 13 59.38 20.73 -14.38
C CYS A 13 58.00 20.56 -15.01
N ALA A 14 57.63 19.33 -15.31
CA ALA A 14 56.23 18.97 -15.65
C ALA A 14 55.40 18.88 -14.35
N SER A 15 54.60 19.90 -14.10
CA SER A 15 53.58 19.87 -13.03
C SER A 15 52.40 19.00 -13.47
N VAL A 16 52.28 17.80 -12.90
CA VAL A 16 51.12 16.95 -13.08
C VAL A 16 50.00 17.52 -12.19
N LEU A 17 49.02 18.16 -12.80
CA LEU A 17 47.75 18.53 -12.16
C LEU A 17 46.94 17.23 -11.90
N LEU A 18 46.94 16.74 -10.67
CA LEU A 18 45.98 15.74 -10.21
C LEU A 18 44.62 16.43 -10.05
N LEU A 19 43.74 16.28 -11.04
CA LEU A 19 42.33 16.60 -10.88
C LEU A 19 41.72 15.58 -9.86
N PRO A 20 40.99 16.04 -8.85
CA PRO A 20 40.29 15.12 -7.97
C PRO A 20 39.21 14.42 -8.80
N THR A 21 39.30 13.10 -8.94
CA THR A 21 38.21 12.29 -9.45
C THR A 21 37.11 12.31 -8.38
N VAL A 22 36.06 13.08 -8.60
CA VAL A 22 34.80 12.96 -7.85
C VAL A 22 34.26 11.59 -8.20
N SER A 23 34.46 10.62 -7.33
CA SER A 23 33.77 9.34 -7.39
C SER A 23 32.30 9.64 -7.14
N THR A 24 31.49 9.70 -8.19
CA THR A 24 30.04 9.62 -8.04
C THR A 24 29.76 8.23 -7.49
N ALA A 25 29.29 8.15 -6.24
CA ALA A 25 28.77 6.91 -5.71
C ALA A 25 27.74 6.38 -6.73
N ALA A 26 27.91 5.13 -7.16
CA ALA A 26 26.94 4.50 -8.05
C ALA A 26 25.60 4.47 -7.31
N HIS A 27 24.60 5.14 -7.89
CA HIS A 27 23.22 5.11 -7.38
C HIS A 27 22.73 3.67 -7.48
N ALA A 28 22.16 3.13 -6.39
CA ALA A 28 21.54 1.81 -6.48
C ALA A 28 20.32 1.88 -7.42
N ALA A 29 20.17 0.88 -8.27
CA ALA A 29 18.99 0.85 -9.15
C ALA A 29 17.71 0.66 -8.30
N PRO A 30 16.58 1.29 -8.68
CA PRO A 30 15.30 1.04 -8.04
C PRO A 30 14.98 -0.46 -7.98
N VAL A 31 14.40 -0.91 -6.88
CA VAL A 31 13.91 -2.29 -6.73
C VAL A 31 12.43 -2.36 -7.00
N THR A 32 11.93 -3.53 -7.38
CA THR A 32 10.49 -3.73 -7.63
C THR A 32 9.96 -4.82 -6.71
N VAL A 33 8.87 -4.53 -5.99
CA VAL A 33 8.11 -5.50 -5.18
C VAL A 33 6.82 -5.86 -5.91
N THR A 34 6.43 -7.13 -5.85
CA THR A 34 5.19 -7.64 -6.48
C THR A 34 4.08 -7.67 -5.43
N ASN A 35 2.97 -6.98 -5.69
CA ASN A 35 1.83 -6.87 -4.80
C ASN A 35 0.97 -8.14 -4.80
N GLY A 36 0.42 -8.48 -3.62
CA GLY A 36 -0.39 -9.69 -3.45
C GLY A 36 0.42 -10.98 -3.46
N THR A 37 1.68 -10.92 -3.06
CA THR A 37 2.57 -12.07 -2.87
C THR A 37 3.16 -12.08 -1.48
N GLN A 38 3.61 -13.26 -1.03
CA GLN A 38 4.47 -13.34 0.14
C GLN A 38 5.89 -12.92 -0.25
N PHE A 39 6.56 -12.14 0.61
CA PHE A 39 7.96 -11.80 0.40
C PHE A 39 8.86 -12.94 0.88
N THR A 40 10.06 -13.02 0.33
CA THR A 40 11.10 -13.97 0.75
C THR A 40 12.31 -13.22 1.27
N ASP A 41 12.97 -13.82 2.27
CA ASP A 41 14.23 -13.30 2.80
C ASP A 41 15.43 -13.71 1.91
N THR A 42 16.63 -13.28 2.31
CA THR A 42 17.87 -13.58 1.59
C THR A 42 18.27 -15.06 1.61
N GLU A 43 17.64 -15.87 2.45
CA GLU A 43 17.84 -17.32 2.53
C GLU A 43 16.75 -18.10 1.77
N GLY A 44 15.75 -17.40 1.22
CA GLY A 44 14.63 -17.96 0.48
C GLY A 44 13.44 -18.40 1.35
N ASN A 45 13.45 -18.08 2.65
CA ASN A 45 12.32 -18.34 3.53
C ASN A 45 11.26 -17.25 3.38
N GLY A 46 10.00 -17.56 3.73
CA GLY A 46 8.95 -16.53 3.80
C GLY A 46 9.28 -15.45 4.84
N VAL A 47 9.04 -14.19 4.50
CA VAL A 47 9.10 -13.08 5.46
C VAL A 47 7.83 -13.13 6.30
N HIS A 48 7.95 -13.49 7.57
CA HIS A 48 6.84 -13.53 8.52
C HIS A 48 6.89 -12.28 9.40
N ALA A 49 6.33 -11.19 8.90
CA ALA A 49 6.29 -9.90 9.56
C ALA A 49 4.98 -9.17 9.22
N HIS A 50 3.85 -9.84 9.42
CA HIS A 50 2.54 -9.24 9.17
C HIS A 50 2.11 -8.30 10.29
N GLY A 51 1.10 -7.45 10.05
CA GLY A 51 0.76 -6.36 10.97
C GLY A 51 1.91 -5.36 11.14
N ALA A 52 2.76 -5.22 10.14
CA ALA A 52 4.11 -4.68 10.20
C ALA A 52 4.22 -3.24 10.70
N GLY A 53 5.35 -2.97 11.38
CA GLY A 53 5.91 -1.65 11.58
C GLY A 53 7.32 -1.57 11.02
N VAL A 54 7.71 -0.41 10.49
CA VAL A 54 9.06 -0.16 9.97
C VAL A 54 9.69 1.02 10.68
N ILE A 55 10.94 0.85 11.12
CA ILE A 55 11.79 1.95 11.61
C ILE A 55 13.07 2.02 10.78
N LYS A 56 13.51 3.24 10.43
CA LYS A 56 14.79 3.46 9.76
C LYS A 56 15.86 3.81 10.79
N VAL A 57 16.94 3.03 10.84
CA VAL A 57 18.08 3.28 11.72
C VAL A 57 19.36 3.23 10.88
N GLY A 58 20.05 4.36 10.79
CA GLY A 58 21.18 4.51 9.90
C GLY A 58 20.78 4.26 8.42
N PRO A 59 21.52 3.40 7.70
CA PRO A 59 21.18 3.09 6.30
C PRO A 59 20.09 2.01 6.16
N TYR A 60 19.63 1.41 7.26
CA TYR A 60 18.75 0.24 7.23
C TYR A 60 17.33 0.58 7.62
N TYR A 61 16.39 -0.10 6.97
CA TYR A 61 15.01 -0.25 7.37
C TYR A 61 14.86 -1.56 8.13
N TYR A 62 14.21 -1.53 9.27
CA TYR A 62 13.91 -2.69 10.11
C TYR A 62 12.41 -2.92 10.12
N LEU A 63 12.00 -4.07 9.58
CA LEU A 63 10.62 -4.52 9.49
C LEU A 63 10.34 -5.45 10.67
N PHE A 64 9.44 -5.05 11.55
CA PHE A 64 8.94 -5.85 12.67
C PHE A 64 7.56 -6.33 12.38
N GLY A 65 7.25 -7.58 12.69
CA GLY A 65 5.90 -8.09 12.52
C GLY A 65 5.66 -9.43 13.21
N GLU A 66 4.44 -9.88 13.05
CA GLU A 66 3.93 -11.09 13.65
C GLU A 66 4.50 -12.33 12.95
N ASN A 67 5.02 -13.26 13.76
CA ASN A 67 5.34 -14.61 13.35
C ASN A 67 4.54 -15.57 14.23
N ARG A 68 3.70 -16.42 13.63
CA ARG A 68 2.75 -17.25 14.34
C ARG A 68 2.96 -18.75 14.05
N HIS A 69 2.51 -19.58 14.94
CA HIS A 69 2.37 -21.01 14.69
C HIS A 69 1.21 -21.30 13.71
N ALA A 70 1.15 -22.51 13.18
CA ALA A 70 0.09 -22.92 12.24
C ALA A 70 -1.32 -22.83 12.84
N ASP A 71 -1.45 -22.87 14.16
CA ASP A 71 -2.70 -22.66 14.90
C ASP A 71 -3.00 -21.18 15.23
N ASN A 72 -2.23 -20.26 14.64
CA ASN A 72 -2.27 -18.83 14.82
C ASN A 72 -1.87 -18.32 16.22
N THR A 73 -1.37 -19.16 17.11
CA THR A 73 -0.81 -18.70 18.39
C THR A 73 0.54 -17.98 18.16
N PHE A 74 0.88 -17.08 19.06
CA PHE A 74 2.12 -16.32 19.01
C PHE A 74 3.35 -17.24 19.01
N LYS A 75 4.28 -17.03 18.07
CA LYS A 75 5.58 -17.68 18.03
C LYS A 75 6.68 -16.67 18.35
N ALA A 76 6.71 -15.56 17.64
CA ALA A 76 7.69 -14.50 17.82
C ALA A 76 7.23 -13.17 17.23
N VAL A 77 7.87 -12.08 17.64
CA VAL A 77 8.03 -10.89 16.81
C VAL A 77 9.35 -11.04 16.07
N SER A 78 9.28 -11.22 14.76
CA SER A 78 10.45 -11.33 13.92
C SER A 78 10.89 -9.96 13.40
N VAL A 79 12.20 -9.74 13.28
CA VAL A 79 12.76 -8.53 12.67
C VAL A 79 13.62 -8.87 11.46
N TYR A 80 13.38 -8.14 10.39
CA TYR A 80 14.11 -8.21 9.13
C TYR A 80 14.75 -6.86 8.85
N ARG A 81 15.93 -6.90 8.20
CA ARG A 81 16.67 -5.69 7.82
C ARG A 81 16.83 -5.59 6.32
N SER A 82 16.71 -4.37 5.78
CA SER A 82 16.90 -4.08 4.37
C SER A 82 17.47 -2.68 4.16
N THR A 83 18.20 -2.45 3.08
CA THR A 83 18.59 -1.10 2.63
C THR A 83 17.69 -0.60 1.51
N ASP A 84 16.92 -1.48 0.86
CA ASP A 84 16.18 -1.21 -0.37
C ASP A 84 14.67 -1.48 -0.27
N LEU A 85 14.16 -1.97 0.89
CA LEU A 85 12.75 -2.34 1.13
C LEU A 85 12.26 -3.55 0.32
N LYS A 86 13.17 -4.31 -0.30
CA LYS A 86 12.87 -5.56 -1.02
C LYS A 86 13.72 -6.73 -0.55
N THR A 87 15.02 -6.50 -0.41
CA THR A 87 16.00 -7.52 -0.01
C THR A 87 16.04 -7.58 1.52
N TRP A 88 15.28 -8.52 2.09
CA TRP A 88 15.11 -8.66 3.53
C TRP A 88 16.05 -9.72 4.09
N GLU A 89 16.88 -9.34 5.05
CA GLU A 89 17.72 -10.25 5.83
C GLU A 89 17.04 -10.50 7.18
N HIS A 90 16.69 -11.74 7.50
CA HIS A 90 16.22 -12.10 8.84
C HIS A 90 17.30 -11.82 9.87
N ARG A 91 16.98 -11.08 10.92
CA ARG A 91 17.96 -10.67 11.94
C ARG A 91 17.79 -11.39 13.26
N ASN A 92 16.56 -11.44 13.76
CA ASN A 92 16.27 -12.04 15.06
C ASN A 92 14.77 -12.26 15.23
N ASP A 93 14.41 -13.16 16.12
CA ASP A 93 13.10 -13.27 16.76
C ASP A 93 13.20 -12.53 18.10
N VAL A 94 12.98 -11.20 18.06
CA VAL A 94 13.32 -10.26 19.17
C VAL A 94 12.43 -10.39 20.40
N LEU A 95 11.29 -11.04 20.28
CA LEU A 95 10.39 -11.37 21.37
C LEU A 95 9.76 -12.73 21.05
N THR A 96 9.82 -13.67 21.98
CA THR A 96 9.35 -15.05 21.80
C THR A 96 8.44 -15.49 22.95
N GLN A 97 7.83 -16.66 22.84
CA GLN A 97 7.04 -17.26 23.91
C GLN A 97 7.82 -17.46 25.23
N ASP A 98 9.17 -17.55 25.15
CA ASP A 98 10.04 -17.73 26.31
C ASP A 98 10.50 -16.42 26.94
N SER A 99 10.23 -15.28 26.29
CA SER A 99 10.64 -13.95 26.76
C SER A 99 9.88 -13.54 28.04
N ASP A 100 8.64 -14.01 28.24
CA ASP A 100 7.86 -13.78 29.47
C ASP A 100 6.73 -14.82 29.62
N PRO A 101 6.33 -15.18 30.84
CA PRO A 101 5.20 -16.07 31.06
C PRO A 101 3.88 -15.64 30.43
N GLU A 102 3.62 -14.32 30.30
CA GLU A 102 2.42 -13.78 29.63
C GLU A 102 2.37 -14.11 28.13
N LEU A 103 3.50 -14.48 27.52
CA LEU A 103 3.61 -14.75 26.08
C LEU A 103 3.46 -16.23 25.72
N ARG A 104 3.51 -17.14 26.68
CA ARG A 104 3.46 -18.59 26.43
C ARG A 104 2.19 -19.06 25.75
N LEU A 105 1.08 -18.40 26.04
CA LEU A 105 -0.20 -18.63 25.38
C LEU A 105 -0.83 -17.28 25.12
N ALA A 106 -0.50 -16.67 23.97
CA ALA A 106 -0.93 -15.34 23.61
C ALA A 106 -1.27 -15.25 22.12
N TYR A 107 -2.01 -14.20 21.73
CA TYR A 107 -1.90 -13.58 20.42
C TYR A 107 -1.19 -12.25 20.64
N ILE A 108 -0.17 -12.01 19.85
CA ILE A 108 0.56 -10.72 19.78
C ILE A 108 0.42 -10.20 18.37
N GLU A 109 -0.10 -8.99 18.25
CA GLU A 109 -0.49 -8.42 16.99
C GLU A 109 0.07 -7.01 16.82
N ARG A 110 0.35 -6.65 15.57
CA ARG A 110 0.74 -5.30 15.11
C ARG A 110 1.87 -4.67 15.90
N PRO A 111 3.04 -5.33 16.07
CA PRO A 111 4.17 -4.74 16.75
C PRO A 111 4.65 -3.49 15.99
N LYS A 112 4.85 -2.40 16.73
CA LYS A 112 5.43 -1.14 16.25
C LYS A 112 6.54 -0.70 17.17
N VAL A 113 7.60 -0.12 16.61
CA VAL A 113 8.80 0.29 17.36
C VAL A 113 9.10 1.76 17.14
N LEU A 114 9.33 2.51 18.20
CA LEU A 114 9.90 3.86 18.18
C LEU A 114 11.25 3.89 18.93
N TYR A 115 12.10 4.82 18.54
CA TYR A 115 13.34 5.09 19.27
C TYR A 115 13.19 6.31 20.17
N ASN A 116 13.34 6.11 21.46
CA ASN A 116 13.34 7.19 22.44
C ASN A 116 14.77 7.78 22.58
N LYS A 117 14.97 8.99 22.09
CA LYS A 117 16.28 9.65 22.11
C LYS A 117 16.75 10.02 23.52
N ALA A 118 15.82 10.28 24.45
CA ALA A 118 16.15 10.67 25.82
C ALA A 118 16.65 9.49 26.65
N THR A 119 15.95 8.35 26.57
CA THR A 119 16.34 7.11 27.27
C THR A 119 17.33 6.27 26.49
N LYS A 120 17.50 6.53 25.18
CA LYS A 120 18.31 5.77 24.21
C LYS A 120 17.87 4.32 24.05
N THR A 121 16.55 4.09 24.14
CA THR A 121 15.94 2.76 24.04
C THR A 121 14.99 2.68 22.84
N PHE A 122 14.89 1.49 22.26
CA PHE A 122 13.82 1.13 21.34
C PHE A 122 12.63 0.63 22.16
N VAL A 123 11.46 1.21 21.94
CA VAL A 123 10.24 0.87 22.67
C VAL A 123 9.25 0.28 21.67
N MET A 124 8.83 -0.96 21.92
CA MET A 124 7.86 -1.70 21.12
C MET A 124 6.51 -1.71 21.83
N TRP A 125 5.47 -1.39 21.09
CA TRP A 125 4.07 -1.56 21.51
C TRP A 125 3.37 -2.59 20.63
N MET A 126 2.43 -3.33 21.22
CA MET A 126 1.71 -4.43 20.58
C MET A 126 0.29 -4.52 21.14
N HIS A 127 -0.61 -5.12 20.36
CA HIS A 127 -1.87 -5.65 20.87
C HIS A 127 -1.62 -7.05 21.44
N LYS A 128 -2.16 -7.34 22.63
CA LYS A 128 -1.99 -8.62 23.33
C LYS A 128 -3.31 -9.22 23.77
N GLU A 129 -3.49 -10.51 23.45
CA GLU A 129 -4.63 -11.34 23.83
C GLU A 129 -4.18 -12.64 24.54
N ASN A 130 -5.13 -13.36 25.14
CA ASN A 130 -4.88 -14.56 25.94
C ASN A 130 -4.58 -15.83 25.13
N GLY A 131 -4.50 -15.74 23.80
CA GLY A 131 -4.27 -16.90 22.91
C GLY A 131 -5.45 -17.85 22.75
N ARG A 132 -6.64 -17.45 23.18
CA ARG A 132 -7.90 -18.23 23.06
C ARG A 132 -9.02 -17.43 22.43
N ASP A 133 -9.15 -16.19 22.85
CA ASP A 133 -10.16 -15.24 22.39
C ASP A 133 -9.60 -13.81 22.44
N TYR A 134 -10.40 -12.84 22.02
CA TYR A 134 -10.07 -11.42 22.00
C TYR A 134 -10.66 -10.66 23.21
N GLY A 135 -10.79 -11.32 24.37
CA GLY A 135 -11.39 -10.74 25.57
C GLY A 135 -10.42 -9.98 26.49
N GLU A 136 -9.12 -10.17 26.34
CA GLU A 136 -8.11 -9.43 27.12
C GLU A 136 -7.94 -7.99 26.63
N ALA A 137 -7.78 -7.80 25.35
CA ALA A 137 -7.70 -6.52 24.65
C ALA A 137 -6.77 -5.53 25.37
N ARG A 138 -5.49 -5.89 25.46
CA ARG A 138 -4.46 -5.12 26.16
C ARG A 138 -3.45 -4.53 25.20
N ALA A 139 -2.96 -3.33 25.51
CA ALA A 139 -1.69 -2.87 25.03
C ALA A 139 -0.56 -3.59 25.76
N ALA A 140 0.53 -3.86 25.07
CA ALA A 140 1.72 -4.47 25.64
C ALA A 140 2.96 -3.71 25.22
N VAL A 141 3.97 -3.69 26.10
CA VAL A 141 5.21 -2.93 25.92
C VAL A 141 6.43 -3.79 26.18
N ALA A 142 7.41 -3.69 25.28
CA ALA A 142 8.74 -4.26 25.46
C ALA A 142 9.81 -3.25 25.03
N VAL A 143 11.03 -3.37 25.59
CA VAL A 143 12.12 -2.41 25.34
C VAL A 143 13.43 -3.11 25.04
N SER A 144 14.28 -2.47 24.23
CA SER A 144 15.65 -2.93 23.95
C SER A 144 16.59 -1.75 23.78
N ASP A 145 17.89 -1.98 24.09
CA ASP A 145 18.95 -1.01 23.86
C ASP A 145 19.43 -1.00 22.39
N THR A 146 19.06 -2.03 21.62
CA THR A 146 19.42 -2.16 20.20
C THR A 146 18.19 -2.49 19.36
N VAL A 147 18.18 -2.05 18.10
CA VAL A 147 17.01 -2.20 17.22
C VAL A 147 16.68 -3.67 16.91
N GLU A 148 17.68 -4.53 16.77
CA GLU A 148 17.51 -5.95 16.40
C GLU A 148 17.91 -6.93 17.52
N GLY A 149 18.17 -6.42 18.74
CA GLY A 149 18.44 -7.25 19.91
C GLY A 149 17.14 -7.73 20.57
N ASP A 150 17.29 -8.65 21.53
CA ASP A 150 16.16 -9.15 22.30
C ASP A 150 15.48 -8.00 23.05
N TYR A 151 14.15 -7.99 23.00
CA TYR A 151 13.34 -7.03 23.73
C TYR A 151 12.93 -7.61 25.08
N THR A 152 13.12 -6.83 26.11
CA THR A 152 12.67 -7.16 27.48
C THR A 152 11.22 -6.78 27.62
N TRP A 153 10.35 -7.77 27.88
CA TRP A 153 8.95 -7.53 28.20
C TRP A 153 8.83 -6.66 29.44
N LYS A 154 7.99 -5.63 29.37
CA LYS A 154 7.72 -4.74 30.50
C LYS A 154 6.41 -5.07 31.18
N SER A 155 5.33 -5.08 30.44
CA SER A 155 3.97 -5.36 30.96
C SER A 155 2.95 -5.38 29.83
N SER A 156 1.77 -5.92 30.15
CA SER A 156 0.54 -5.68 29.40
C SER A 156 -0.52 -5.01 30.29
N PHE A 157 -1.26 -4.07 29.72
CA PHE A 157 -2.26 -3.30 30.47
C PHE A 157 -3.35 -2.76 29.55
N ARG A 158 -4.49 -2.40 30.13
CA ARG A 158 -5.54 -1.64 29.44
C ARG A 158 -5.24 -0.15 29.55
N PRO A 159 -5.64 0.65 28.55
CA PRO A 159 -5.55 2.11 28.63
C PRO A 159 -6.23 2.67 29.89
N PRO A 160 -5.92 3.93 30.26
CA PRO A 160 -6.60 4.62 31.35
C PRO A 160 -8.13 4.53 31.23
N SER A 161 -8.84 4.50 32.33
CA SER A 161 -10.31 4.31 32.39
C SER A 161 -10.78 2.89 32.12
N GLY A 162 -9.86 1.89 31.92
CA GLY A 162 -10.20 0.48 31.71
C GLY A 162 -10.74 0.18 30.32
N THR A 163 -10.59 1.09 29.36
CA THR A 163 -10.92 0.85 27.95
C THR A 163 -10.05 -0.28 27.36
N THR A 164 -10.46 -0.83 26.24
CA THR A 164 -9.70 -1.88 25.53
C THR A 164 -8.61 -1.29 24.66
N SER A 165 -7.61 -2.10 24.26
CA SER A 165 -6.63 -1.76 23.23
C SER A 165 -6.46 -2.97 22.32
N ARG A 166 -6.82 -2.83 21.06
CA ARG A 166 -6.71 -3.83 20.01
C ARG A 166 -5.78 -3.36 18.90
N ASP A 167 -6.22 -3.41 17.66
CA ASP A 167 -5.44 -2.93 16.52
C ASP A 167 -4.84 -1.56 16.78
N GLN A 168 -3.52 -1.45 16.59
CA GLN A 168 -2.81 -0.25 17.00
C GLN A 168 -1.70 0.15 16.04
N THR A 169 -1.29 1.41 16.13
CA THR A 169 -0.05 1.93 15.54
C THR A 169 0.61 2.92 16.49
N LEU A 170 1.89 3.19 16.24
CA LEU A 170 2.64 4.26 16.90
C LEU A 170 2.93 5.38 15.91
N PHE A 171 3.02 6.58 16.44
CA PHE A 171 3.45 7.76 15.70
C PHE A 171 4.33 8.64 16.59
N GLN A 172 5.45 9.13 16.04
CA GLN A 172 6.28 10.14 16.70
C GLN A 172 6.23 11.41 15.88
N ASP A 173 5.82 12.50 16.50
CA ASP A 173 5.72 13.80 15.85
C ASP A 173 7.09 14.49 15.73
N ASP A 174 7.13 15.59 14.97
CA ASP A 174 8.36 16.35 14.67
C ASP A 174 9.04 16.91 15.92
N ASP A 175 8.28 17.18 16.98
CA ASP A 175 8.79 17.65 18.28
C ASP A 175 9.33 16.51 19.16
N GLY A 176 9.18 15.26 18.72
CA GLY A 176 9.61 14.07 19.45
C GLY A 176 8.55 13.44 20.34
N THR A 177 7.39 14.07 20.50
CA THR A 177 6.26 13.48 21.25
C THR A 177 5.75 12.23 20.57
N ALA A 178 5.53 11.17 21.36
CA ALA A 178 5.06 9.89 20.85
C ALA A 178 3.58 9.66 21.18
N TYR A 179 2.91 8.96 20.28
CA TYR A 179 1.49 8.66 20.37
C TYR A 179 1.24 7.19 20.03
N GLN A 180 0.26 6.59 20.71
CA GLN A 180 -0.38 5.36 20.29
C GLN A 180 -1.79 5.67 19.79
N ILE A 181 -2.15 5.09 18.66
CA ILE A 181 -3.51 5.08 18.14
C ILE A 181 -4.00 3.65 18.20
N THR A 182 -5.16 3.42 18.84
CA THR A 182 -5.66 2.06 19.05
C THR A 182 -7.16 1.98 18.89
N ALA A 183 -7.62 0.88 18.29
CA ALA A 183 -9.02 0.48 18.30
C ALA A 183 -9.41 0.05 19.73
N THR A 184 -10.56 0.50 20.18
CA THR A 184 -11.04 0.32 21.56
C THR A 184 -12.56 0.11 21.61
N GLU A 185 -13.12 -0.13 22.81
CA GLU A 185 -14.55 -0.38 22.98
C GLU A 185 -15.10 -1.45 22.04
N ASN A 186 -14.36 -2.59 21.94
CA ASN A 186 -14.62 -3.68 21.00
C ASN A 186 -14.62 -3.21 19.52
N ASP A 187 -13.66 -2.33 19.18
CA ASP A 187 -13.44 -1.73 17.86
C ASP A 187 -14.50 -0.69 17.44
N ALA A 188 -15.39 -0.29 18.37
CA ALA A 188 -16.36 0.76 18.10
C ALA A 188 -15.72 2.14 17.99
N ASP A 189 -14.65 2.39 18.73
CA ASP A 189 -13.95 3.66 18.86
C ASP A 189 -12.48 3.55 18.44
N LEU A 190 -11.88 4.68 18.09
CA LEU A 190 -10.46 4.78 17.80
C LEU A 190 -9.86 5.92 18.65
N HIS A 191 -9.07 5.55 19.67
CA HIS A 191 -8.46 6.52 20.56
C HIS A 191 -7.04 6.89 20.15
N ILE A 192 -6.69 8.17 20.33
CA ILE A 192 -5.34 8.71 20.19
C ILE A 192 -4.84 9.05 21.60
N TYR A 193 -3.78 8.37 22.03
CA TYR A 193 -3.14 8.60 23.33
C TYR A 193 -1.76 9.22 23.13
N ARG A 194 -1.42 10.25 23.88
CA ARG A 194 -0.03 10.66 24.11
C ARG A 194 0.62 9.68 25.06
N LEU A 195 1.86 9.30 24.75
CA LEU A 195 2.67 8.43 25.60
C LEU A 195 3.45 9.26 26.61
N THR A 196 3.88 8.61 27.70
CA THR A 196 4.84 9.16 28.67
C THR A 196 6.17 9.49 28.00
N ASP A 197 7.01 10.33 28.64
CA ASP A 197 8.30 10.78 28.11
C ASP A 197 9.26 9.64 27.77
N ASP A 198 9.14 8.50 28.45
CA ASP A 198 9.92 7.27 28.20
C ASP A 198 9.26 6.32 27.19
N PHE A 199 8.10 6.68 26.66
CA PHE A 199 7.25 5.93 25.71
C PHE A 199 6.71 4.61 26.25
N THR A 200 6.78 4.32 27.56
CA THR A 200 6.39 3.01 28.10
C THR A 200 5.00 3.00 28.74
N GLY A 201 4.30 4.12 28.78
CA GLY A 201 2.97 4.25 29.38
C GLY A 201 2.12 5.30 28.68
N TYR A 202 0.89 5.41 29.12
CA TYR A 202 -0.03 6.47 28.70
C TYR A 202 0.09 7.70 29.60
N ASP A 203 0.09 8.88 28.97
CA ASP A 203 -0.01 10.15 29.66
C ASP A 203 -1.46 10.69 29.61
N GLU A 204 -1.97 10.99 28.43
CA GLU A 204 -3.36 11.44 28.28
C GLU A 204 -4.02 10.94 26.99
N MET A 205 -5.35 10.86 27.00
CA MET A 205 -6.14 10.68 25.78
C MET A 205 -6.29 12.04 25.08
N VAL A 206 -5.78 12.11 23.84
CA VAL A 206 -5.79 13.34 23.02
C VAL A 206 -7.09 13.50 22.27
N ALA A 207 -7.63 12.41 21.72
CA ALA A 207 -8.85 12.45 20.92
C ALA A 207 -9.53 11.08 20.80
N ASN A 208 -10.83 11.10 20.55
CA ASN A 208 -11.67 10.00 20.06
C ASN A 208 -12.52 10.57 18.89
N PRO A 209 -11.92 10.73 17.69
CA PRO A 209 -12.55 11.50 16.62
C PRO A 209 -13.73 10.81 15.93
N TRP A 210 -13.82 9.49 16.03
CA TRP A 210 -14.81 8.68 15.28
C TRP A 210 -15.52 7.67 16.18
N ALA A 211 -15.99 8.11 17.35
CA ALA A 211 -16.73 7.28 18.30
C ALA A 211 -17.93 6.57 17.63
N GLY A 212 -18.03 5.27 17.82
CA GLY A 212 -19.09 4.43 17.27
C GLY A 212 -19.01 4.17 15.76
N GLN A 213 -17.91 4.50 15.08
CA GLN A 213 -17.77 4.28 13.63
C GLN A 213 -17.13 2.94 13.23
N TRP A 214 -16.76 2.10 14.19
CA TRP A 214 -16.27 0.74 13.97
C TRP A 214 -15.07 0.72 13.02
N ARG A 215 -13.98 1.40 13.43
CA ARG A 215 -12.72 1.47 12.66
C ARG A 215 -11.58 0.79 13.40
N GLU A 216 -10.78 0.01 12.65
CA GLU A 216 -9.60 -0.70 13.15
C GLU A 216 -8.40 -0.50 12.22
N ALA A 217 -7.27 -1.17 12.49
CA ALA A 217 -6.06 -1.14 11.69
C ALA A 217 -5.54 0.28 11.39
N PRO A 218 -5.36 1.14 12.41
CA PRO A 218 -4.93 2.52 12.17
C PRO A 218 -3.51 2.58 11.62
N ALA A 219 -3.28 3.53 10.69
CA ALA A 219 -1.95 3.99 10.30
C ALA A 219 -1.97 5.51 10.22
N LEU A 220 -1.07 6.16 10.97
CA LEU A 220 -0.97 7.62 11.06
C LEU A 220 0.34 8.08 10.44
N PHE A 221 0.27 9.09 9.58
CA PHE A 221 1.45 9.76 9.06
C PHE A 221 1.19 11.26 8.90
N LYS A 222 2.27 12.04 8.76
CA LYS A 222 2.21 13.49 8.58
C LYS A 222 2.85 13.90 7.27
N ARG A 223 2.19 14.78 6.52
CA ARG A 223 2.68 15.35 5.27
C ARG A 223 2.31 16.82 5.18
N ASP A 224 3.30 17.69 4.93
CA ASP A 224 3.11 19.14 4.76
C ASP A 224 2.27 19.79 5.89
N GLY A 225 2.51 19.35 7.15
CA GLY A 225 1.80 19.83 8.33
C GLY A 225 0.38 19.28 8.50
N VAL A 226 -0.04 18.32 7.66
CA VAL A 226 -1.34 17.65 7.76
C VAL A 226 -1.14 16.22 8.24
N TYR A 227 -1.89 15.78 9.23
CA TYR A 227 -1.98 14.40 9.68
C TYR A 227 -2.99 13.65 8.83
N PHE A 228 -2.63 12.46 8.41
CA PHE A 228 -3.49 11.52 7.69
C PHE A 228 -3.66 10.27 8.53
N MET A 229 -4.90 9.92 8.86
CA MET A 229 -5.26 8.68 9.53
C MET A 229 -5.92 7.73 8.53
N LEU A 230 -5.29 6.59 8.27
CA LEU A 230 -5.82 5.51 7.45
C LEU A 230 -6.35 4.40 8.35
N THR A 231 -7.49 3.80 8.00
CA THR A 231 -8.14 2.76 8.81
C THR A 231 -8.90 1.78 7.92
N SER A 232 -9.18 0.57 8.45
CA SER A 232 -10.17 -0.36 7.88
C SER A 232 -11.48 -0.37 8.68
N GLY A 233 -12.52 -0.98 8.12
CA GLY A 233 -13.71 -1.36 8.89
C GLY A 233 -13.47 -2.66 9.66
N THR A 234 -14.37 -2.99 10.58
CA THR A 234 -14.31 -4.19 11.40
C THR A 234 -15.03 -5.36 10.71
N SER A 235 -14.29 -6.25 10.07
CA SER A 235 -14.84 -7.41 9.35
C SER A 235 -14.02 -8.68 9.59
N GLY A 236 -13.24 -8.73 10.65
CA GLY A 236 -12.32 -9.82 10.95
C GLY A 236 -11.31 -10.02 9.81
N TRP A 237 -11.11 -11.25 9.36
CA TRP A 237 -10.18 -11.55 8.27
C TRP A 237 -10.64 -11.10 6.87
N SER A 238 -11.93 -10.76 6.71
CA SER A 238 -12.45 -10.35 5.39
C SER A 238 -12.00 -8.93 5.05
N PRO A 239 -11.44 -8.71 3.85
CA PRO A 239 -11.05 -7.36 3.43
C PRO A 239 -12.28 -6.46 3.25
N ASN A 240 -12.11 -5.18 3.51
CA ASN A 240 -13.16 -4.16 3.42
C ASN A 240 -12.63 -2.83 2.92
N GLN A 241 -13.53 -1.84 2.75
CA GLN A 241 -13.19 -0.49 2.32
C GLN A 241 -12.26 0.20 3.32
N GLN A 242 -11.04 0.50 2.90
CA GLN A 242 -10.16 1.40 3.63
C GLN A 242 -10.71 2.83 3.58
N LYS A 243 -10.54 3.57 4.68
CA LYS A 243 -10.92 4.99 4.73
C LYS A 243 -9.81 5.81 5.36
N TYR A 244 -9.74 7.09 4.98
CA TYR A 244 -8.84 8.04 5.60
C TYR A 244 -9.54 9.31 6.02
N ALA A 245 -8.96 10.01 6.99
CA ALA A 245 -9.33 11.35 7.38
C ALA A 245 -8.08 12.20 7.62
N THR A 246 -8.24 13.51 7.63
CA THR A 246 -7.13 14.46 7.80
C THR A 246 -7.42 15.49 8.89
N ALA A 247 -6.35 15.97 9.53
CA ALA A 247 -6.40 17.08 10.51
C ALA A 247 -5.10 17.89 10.48
N GLU A 248 -5.14 19.11 10.97
CA GLU A 248 -3.94 19.94 11.21
C GLU A 248 -3.41 19.79 12.65
N SER A 249 -4.14 19.08 13.52
CA SER A 249 -3.76 18.73 14.89
C SER A 249 -4.27 17.35 15.23
N LEU A 250 -3.52 16.57 16.01
CA LEU A 250 -3.96 15.26 16.50
C LEU A 250 -5.20 15.34 17.38
N ALA A 251 -5.41 16.45 18.08
CA ALA A 251 -6.64 16.73 18.82
C ALA A 251 -7.84 17.07 17.91
N GLY A 252 -7.59 17.24 16.61
CA GLY A 252 -8.59 17.62 15.62
C GLY A 252 -8.75 19.14 15.45
N PRO A 253 -9.82 19.59 14.79
CA PRO A 253 -10.89 18.74 14.25
C PRO A 253 -10.40 17.86 13.08
N TRP A 254 -10.84 16.62 13.07
CA TRP A 254 -10.61 15.71 11.97
C TRP A 254 -11.70 15.85 10.91
N SER A 255 -11.34 15.66 9.66
CA SER A 255 -12.30 15.61 8.56
C SER A 255 -13.23 14.40 8.66
N GLU A 256 -14.31 14.40 7.89
CA GLU A 256 -15.06 13.20 7.63
C GLU A 256 -14.18 12.14 6.95
N MET A 257 -14.49 10.86 7.17
CA MET A 257 -13.81 9.74 6.55
C MET A 257 -14.13 9.67 5.05
N LYS A 258 -13.08 9.58 4.22
CA LYS A 258 -13.15 9.39 2.77
C LYS A 258 -12.64 7.99 2.41
N ASP A 259 -13.12 7.44 1.31
CA ASP A 259 -12.67 6.14 0.82
C ASP A 259 -11.21 6.21 0.31
N ALA A 260 -10.44 5.14 0.57
CA ALA A 260 -9.09 4.95 0.06
C ALA A 260 -9.01 3.60 -0.67
N GLY A 261 -8.52 3.62 -1.91
CA GLY A 261 -8.48 2.42 -2.74
C GLY A 261 -9.89 1.95 -3.15
N ASN A 262 -10.04 0.66 -3.40
CA ASN A 262 -11.32 0.08 -3.78
C ASN A 262 -12.13 -0.42 -2.57
N ASP A 263 -13.37 -0.86 -2.81
CA ASP A 263 -14.36 -1.28 -1.79
C ASP A 263 -13.96 -2.50 -0.94
N TYR A 264 -12.86 -3.17 -1.26
CA TYR A 264 -12.31 -4.28 -0.49
C TYR A 264 -10.80 -4.11 -0.21
N GLY A 265 -10.25 -2.87 -0.29
CA GLY A 265 -8.86 -2.57 0.04
C GLY A 265 -7.83 -3.37 -0.76
N TYR A 266 -8.15 -3.74 -2.02
CA TYR A 266 -7.33 -4.66 -2.85
C TYR A 266 -7.10 -6.04 -2.21
N GLY A 267 -8.03 -6.49 -1.38
CA GLY A 267 -7.92 -7.70 -0.57
C GLY A 267 -7.03 -7.54 0.65
N SER A 268 -6.61 -6.33 1.00
CA SER A 268 -5.67 -6.06 2.10
C SER A 268 -6.28 -5.19 3.19
N GLN A 269 -5.68 -5.25 4.37
CA GLN A 269 -5.92 -4.37 5.50
C GLN A 269 -4.66 -3.55 5.77
N THR A 270 -4.80 -2.29 6.14
CA THR A 270 -3.69 -1.41 6.50
C THR A 270 -2.84 -1.99 7.63
N ALA A 271 -1.51 -2.01 7.48
CA ALA A 271 -0.56 -2.30 8.55
C ALA A 271 0.17 -1.03 9.00
N SER A 272 0.68 -0.26 8.05
CA SER A 272 1.35 1.03 8.29
C SER A 272 1.47 1.85 7.01
N VAL A 273 1.89 3.11 7.15
CA VAL A 273 2.36 3.95 6.04
C VAL A 273 3.79 4.38 6.33
N LEU A 274 4.71 4.06 5.41
CA LEU A 274 6.13 4.39 5.55
C LEU A 274 6.49 5.61 4.70
N PRO A 275 6.95 6.72 5.29
CA PRO A 275 7.63 7.77 4.54
C PRO A 275 8.99 7.27 4.03
N VAL A 276 9.15 7.16 2.71
CA VAL A 276 10.42 6.84 2.05
C VAL A 276 11.10 8.14 1.68
N GLN A 277 12.02 8.56 2.55
CA GLN A 277 12.75 9.81 2.38
C GLN A 277 14.09 9.57 1.71
N GLY A 278 14.34 10.22 0.60
CA GLY A 278 15.61 10.20 -0.14
C GLY A 278 16.14 11.58 -0.47
N SER A 279 17.10 11.63 -1.40
CA SER A 279 17.83 12.86 -1.78
C SER A 279 16.99 13.85 -2.60
N SER A 280 15.93 13.38 -3.28
CA SER A 280 15.15 14.18 -4.23
C SER A 280 13.69 14.33 -3.86
N ALA A 281 13.13 13.37 -3.08
CA ALA A 281 11.73 13.33 -2.73
C ALA A 281 11.48 12.62 -1.39
N THR A 282 10.29 12.82 -0.86
CA THR A 282 9.68 11.94 0.15
C THR A 282 8.39 11.41 -0.44
N SER A 283 8.33 10.10 -0.69
CA SER A 283 7.13 9.40 -1.06
C SER A 283 6.54 8.66 0.14
N TYR A 284 5.27 8.31 0.06
CA TYR A 284 4.57 7.59 1.13
C TYR A 284 4.14 6.22 0.59
N LEU A 285 4.62 5.17 1.24
CA LEU A 285 4.35 3.78 0.88
C LEU A 285 3.27 3.23 1.81
N TYR A 286 2.10 2.93 1.25
CA TYR A 286 1.08 2.13 1.90
C TYR A 286 1.60 0.71 2.07
N MET A 287 1.51 0.17 3.27
CA MET A 287 1.86 -1.20 3.60
C MET A 287 0.62 -1.88 4.16
N GLY A 288 0.13 -2.88 3.46
CA GLY A 288 -1.05 -3.65 3.82
C GLY A 288 -0.79 -5.15 3.78
N ASP A 289 -1.59 -5.91 4.53
CA ASP A 289 -1.56 -7.36 4.57
C ASP A 289 -2.85 -7.94 3.98
N ARG A 290 -2.71 -8.89 3.04
CA ARG A 290 -3.79 -9.80 2.65
C ARG A 290 -3.78 -10.96 3.62
N TRP A 291 -4.66 -10.93 4.59
CA TRP A 291 -4.74 -11.91 5.65
C TRP A 291 -5.16 -13.29 5.13
N ALA A 292 -4.33 -14.30 5.37
CA ALA A 292 -4.62 -15.68 4.95
C ALA A 292 -5.89 -16.26 5.61
N GLY A 293 -6.31 -15.72 6.75
CA GLY A 293 -7.60 -16.05 7.37
C GLY A 293 -8.80 -15.85 6.43
N ALA A 294 -8.72 -14.93 5.45
CA ALA A 294 -9.77 -14.74 4.45
C ALA A 294 -9.99 -15.95 3.52
N TRP A 295 -8.98 -16.84 3.40
CA TRP A 295 -9.10 -18.11 2.65
C TRP A 295 -8.82 -19.33 3.52
N ASN A 296 -9.00 -19.20 4.85
CA ASN A 296 -8.79 -20.24 5.85
C ASN A 296 -7.35 -20.78 5.93
N GLY A 297 -6.36 -19.98 5.55
CA GLY A 297 -4.94 -20.27 5.71
C GLY A 297 -4.39 -19.77 7.05
N PRO A 298 -3.21 -20.28 7.49
CA PRO A 298 -2.51 -19.75 8.64
C PRO A 298 -2.02 -18.31 8.36
N VAL A 299 -1.94 -17.48 9.40
CA VAL A 299 -1.54 -16.07 9.27
C VAL A 299 -0.20 -15.90 8.55
N ASN A 300 0.75 -16.81 8.76
CA ASN A 300 2.06 -16.75 8.11
C ASN A 300 2.02 -16.94 6.57
N ASP A 301 0.90 -17.40 6.01
CA ASP A 301 0.67 -17.49 4.55
C ASP A 301 0.07 -16.20 3.98
N SER A 302 -0.11 -15.16 4.79
CA SER A 302 -0.59 -13.86 4.35
C SER A 302 0.36 -13.22 3.34
N GLN A 303 -0.15 -12.30 2.53
CA GLN A 303 0.55 -11.67 1.43
C GLN A 303 0.66 -10.17 1.66
N TYR A 304 1.66 -9.54 1.05
CA TYR A 304 1.90 -8.11 1.17
C TYR A 304 1.30 -7.33 0.00
N VAL A 305 0.72 -6.17 0.30
CA VAL A 305 0.29 -5.16 -0.67
C VAL A 305 0.94 -3.84 -0.31
N TRP A 306 1.92 -3.42 -1.11
CA TRP A 306 2.67 -2.20 -0.90
C TRP A 306 2.48 -1.27 -2.09
N LEU A 307 1.81 -0.14 -1.87
CA LEU A 307 1.36 0.77 -2.94
C LEU A 307 1.87 2.20 -2.71
N PRO A 308 2.23 2.94 -3.76
CA PRO A 308 2.47 4.37 -3.64
C PRO A 308 1.17 5.09 -3.31
N ILE A 309 1.22 6.02 -2.35
CA ILE A 309 0.12 6.95 -2.09
C ILE A 309 0.31 8.17 -2.98
N ALA A 310 -0.72 8.55 -3.73
CA ALA A 310 -0.77 9.80 -4.48
C ALA A 310 -1.51 10.88 -3.67
N PHE A 311 -1.13 12.13 -3.87
CA PHE A 311 -1.72 13.28 -3.16
C PHE A 311 -2.20 14.33 -4.16
N PRO A 312 -3.47 14.26 -4.64
CA PRO A 312 -4.02 15.24 -5.55
C PRO A 312 -4.00 16.67 -5.00
N THR A 313 -4.17 16.80 -3.69
CA THR A 313 -4.07 18.09 -2.97
C THR A 313 -3.29 17.93 -1.66
N ARG A 314 -3.14 19.01 -0.90
CA ARG A 314 -2.51 18.98 0.43
C ARG A 314 -3.25 18.08 1.43
N THR A 315 -4.57 17.94 1.30
CA THR A 315 -5.46 17.25 2.25
C THR A 315 -6.22 16.07 1.66
N THR A 316 -5.89 15.66 0.43
CA THR A 316 -6.48 14.48 -0.19
C THR A 316 -5.41 13.49 -0.59
N MET A 317 -5.74 12.21 -0.48
CA MET A 317 -4.90 11.11 -0.95
C MET A 317 -5.70 10.14 -1.81
N ASP A 318 -5.01 9.54 -2.77
CA ASP A 318 -5.49 8.42 -3.56
C ASP A 318 -4.59 7.21 -3.32
N LEU A 319 -5.18 6.03 -3.36
CA LEU A 319 -4.48 4.76 -3.25
C LEU A 319 -4.79 3.91 -4.48
N PRO A 320 -4.14 4.16 -5.63
CA PRO A 320 -4.39 3.39 -6.85
C PRO A 320 -3.72 2.01 -6.80
N TRP A 321 -4.33 1.02 -7.46
CA TRP A 321 -3.75 -0.32 -7.58
C TRP A 321 -2.62 -0.37 -8.61
N TYR A 322 -1.55 -1.03 -8.21
CA TYR A 322 -0.46 -1.44 -9.10
C TYR A 322 -0.07 -2.89 -8.80
N PRO A 323 0.14 -3.74 -9.82
CA PRO A 323 0.61 -5.13 -9.59
C PRO A 323 2.02 -5.18 -9.01
N GLU A 324 2.81 -4.14 -9.26
CA GLU A 324 4.16 -3.99 -8.74
C GLU A 324 4.39 -2.56 -8.27
N THR A 325 5.32 -2.39 -7.34
CA THR A 325 5.76 -1.06 -6.87
C THR A 325 7.27 -0.96 -7.00
N SER A 326 7.73 0.06 -7.71
CA SER A 326 9.14 0.42 -7.83
C SER A 326 9.53 1.35 -6.69
N ILE A 327 10.61 1.01 -5.98
CA ILE A 327 11.10 1.74 -4.80
C ILE A 327 12.56 2.09 -5.03
N ASP A 328 12.88 3.37 -4.89
CA ASP A 328 14.23 3.91 -4.88
C ASP A 328 14.47 4.63 -3.55
N THR A 329 15.13 3.96 -2.62
CA THR A 329 15.39 4.49 -1.28
C THR A 329 16.44 5.60 -1.25
N ASP A 330 17.26 5.74 -2.31
CA ASP A 330 18.28 6.78 -2.41
C ASP A 330 17.66 8.12 -2.86
N THR A 331 16.75 8.09 -3.83
CA THR A 331 16.02 9.28 -4.29
C THR A 331 14.76 9.55 -3.49
N GLY A 332 14.20 8.55 -2.83
CA GLY A 332 12.91 8.60 -2.13
C GLY A 332 11.71 8.42 -3.06
N ALA A 333 11.93 7.99 -4.31
CA ALA A 333 10.86 7.76 -5.25
C ALA A 333 10.18 6.41 -5.01
N VAL A 334 8.84 6.44 -4.88
CA VAL A 334 7.99 5.24 -4.86
C VAL A 334 6.92 5.41 -5.92
N GLN A 335 6.87 4.49 -6.86
CA GLN A 335 6.02 4.58 -8.04
C GLN A 335 5.35 3.24 -8.33
N GLY A 336 4.14 3.27 -8.86
CA GLY A 336 3.50 2.08 -9.39
C GLY A 336 4.24 1.54 -10.59
N ALA A 337 4.34 0.22 -10.69
CA ALA A 337 5.00 -0.50 -11.77
C ALA A 337 4.25 -1.79 -12.12
N GLY A 338 4.68 -2.42 -13.21
CA GLY A 338 4.09 -3.68 -13.68
C GLY A 338 2.77 -3.50 -14.43
N GLY A 339 2.28 -4.60 -15.02
CA GLY A 339 1.01 -4.65 -15.72
C GLY A 339 1.05 -4.20 -17.19
N GLY A 340 2.21 -3.83 -17.72
CA GLY A 340 2.33 -3.34 -19.10
C GLY A 340 1.79 -1.90 -19.27
N PRO A 341 1.74 -1.41 -20.49
CA PRO A 341 1.26 -0.06 -20.77
C PRO A 341 -0.24 0.07 -20.46
N HIS A 342 -0.61 1.26 -20.00
CA HIS A 342 -2.01 1.64 -19.84
C HIS A 342 -2.49 2.32 -21.12
N TYR A 343 -3.77 2.14 -21.40
CA TYR A 343 -4.41 2.66 -22.60
C TYR A 343 -5.71 3.36 -22.22
N GLY A 344 -6.00 4.48 -22.86
CA GLY A 344 -7.34 5.02 -22.98
C GLY A 344 -8.06 4.38 -24.16
N PHE A 345 -9.39 4.27 -24.08
CA PHE A 345 -10.24 3.92 -25.21
C PHE A 345 -11.21 5.05 -25.46
N ALA A 346 -11.25 5.58 -26.68
CA ALA A 346 -12.21 6.60 -27.07
C ALA A 346 -13.21 6.04 -28.09
N ALA A 347 -14.49 6.23 -27.83
CA ALA A 347 -15.53 5.86 -28.78
C ALA A 347 -15.45 6.73 -30.02
N ARG A 348 -15.38 6.12 -31.22
CA ARG A 348 -15.13 6.80 -32.50
C ARG A 348 -16.20 7.86 -32.82
N HIS A 349 -17.46 7.61 -32.50
CA HIS A 349 -18.58 8.51 -32.83
C HIS A 349 -18.57 9.80 -32.01
N SER A 350 -18.13 9.73 -30.73
CA SER A 350 -18.21 10.85 -29.79
C SER A 350 -16.84 11.46 -29.43
N GLY A 351 -15.75 10.71 -29.69
CA GLY A 351 -14.40 11.06 -29.23
C GLY A 351 -14.20 10.97 -27.72
N LYS A 352 -15.20 10.48 -26.97
CA LYS A 352 -15.19 10.39 -25.50
C LYS A 352 -14.54 9.10 -25.03
N CYS A 353 -13.88 9.18 -23.86
CA CYS A 353 -13.15 8.07 -23.26
C CYS A 353 -14.06 7.12 -22.48
N VAL A 354 -13.75 5.83 -22.55
CA VAL A 354 -14.34 4.80 -21.70
C VAL A 354 -13.84 5.02 -20.27
N ALA A 355 -14.76 5.23 -19.33
CA ALA A 355 -14.51 5.56 -17.95
C ALA A 355 -15.37 4.73 -17.01
N VAL A 356 -14.94 4.61 -15.74
CA VAL A 356 -15.81 4.13 -14.67
C VAL A 356 -16.56 5.32 -14.08
N ALA A 357 -17.89 5.24 -14.04
CA ALA A 357 -18.75 6.33 -13.57
C ALA A 357 -18.37 6.77 -12.14
N ASP A 358 -18.35 8.09 -11.94
CA ASP A 358 -18.09 8.75 -10.65
C ASP A 358 -16.75 8.34 -9.99
N HIS A 359 -15.78 7.88 -10.79
CA HIS A 359 -14.50 7.31 -10.31
C HIS A 359 -14.73 6.19 -9.27
N SER A 360 -15.86 5.53 -9.31
CA SER A 360 -16.28 4.55 -8.30
C SER A 360 -15.32 3.35 -8.27
N ALA A 361 -14.90 2.94 -7.08
CA ALA A 361 -14.17 1.70 -6.88
C ALA A 361 -15.07 0.51 -6.46
N GLY A 362 -16.40 0.73 -6.35
CA GLY A 362 -17.38 -0.28 -5.92
C GLY A 362 -17.67 -1.32 -7.00
N ASP A 363 -17.94 -2.58 -6.62
CA ASP A 363 -18.39 -3.63 -7.56
C ASP A 363 -19.72 -3.23 -8.22
N GLY A 364 -19.84 -3.46 -9.53
CA GLY A 364 -21.03 -3.16 -10.31
C GLY A 364 -21.18 -1.70 -10.74
N ALA A 365 -20.16 -0.84 -10.50
CA ALA A 365 -20.21 0.51 -11.00
C ALA A 365 -20.26 0.53 -12.54
N ALA A 366 -21.10 1.40 -13.09
CA ALA A 366 -21.32 1.48 -14.52
C ALA A 366 -20.04 1.90 -15.26
N VAL A 367 -19.78 1.27 -16.40
CA VAL A 367 -18.80 1.80 -17.35
C VAL A 367 -19.55 2.70 -18.34
N VAL A 368 -19.01 3.89 -18.51
CA VAL A 368 -19.64 4.99 -19.28
C VAL A 368 -18.64 5.59 -20.26
N GLN A 369 -19.12 6.41 -21.19
CA GLN A 369 -18.24 7.35 -21.89
C GLN A 369 -18.24 8.70 -21.17
N GLN A 370 -17.09 9.36 -21.14
CA GLN A 370 -16.86 10.65 -20.48
C GLN A 370 -15.84 11.48 -21.28
N GLY A 371 -15.86 12.80 -21.12
CA GLY A 371 -14.78 13.64 -21.65
C GLY A 371 -13.42 13.10 -21.22
N CYS A 372 -12.46 13.01 -22.17
CA CYS A 372 -11.13 12.50 -21.85
C CYS A 372 -10.35 13.52 -21.02
N ASP A 373 -10.01 13.18 -19.79
CA ASP A 373 -9.26 14.02 -18.85
C ASP A 373 -7.96 13.34 -18.37
N GLY A 374 -7.73 12.06 -18.76
CA GLY A 374 -6.56 11.29 -18.34
C GLY A 374 -6.65 10.74 -16.92
N GLY A 375 -7.83 10.77 -16.30
CA GLY A 375 -8.09 10.19 -15.00
C GLY A 375 -7.76 8.69 -14.94
N LEU A 376 -7.41 8.17 -13.77
CA LEU A 376 -7.05 6.75 -13.60
C LEU A 376 -8.24 5.80 -13.85
N ASP A 377 -9.47 6.30 -13.77
CA ASP A 377 -10.71 5.59 -14.14
C ASP A 377 -10.92 5.46 -15.66
N GLN A 378 -10.16 6.23 -16.47
CA GLN A 378 -10.11 6.17 -17.92
C GLN A 378 -8.89 5.41 -18.45
N GLN A 379 -8.04 4.91 -17.55
CA GLN A 379 -6.83 4.19 -17.90
C GLN A 379 -7.02 2.69 -17.65
N TRP A 380 -6.72 1.90 -18.67
CA TRP A 380 -6.97 0.47 -18.69
C TRP A 380 -5.71 -0.30 -19.05
N ARG A 381 -5.46 -1.41 -18.36
CA ARG A 381 -4.40 -2.34 -18.70
C ARG A 381 -4.97 -3.69 -19.11
N PHE A 382 -4.14 -4.47 -19.79
CA PHE A 382 -4.52 -5.81 -20.26
C PHE A 382 -3.77 -6.89 -19.51
N GLU A 383 -4.50 -7.93 -19.12
CA GLU A 383 -3.93 -9.18 -18.65
C GLU A 383 -4.35 -10.30 -19.60
N ASP A 384 -3.37 -11.10 -20.05
CA ASP A 384 -3.65 -12.25 -20.92
C ASP A 384 -4.61 -13.23 -20.24
N ALA A 385 -5.63 -13.66 -20.99
CA ALA A 385 -6.63 -14.64 -20.56
C ALA A 385 -6.62 -15.90 -21.46
N GLY A 386 -5.62 -16.01 -22.33
CA GLY A 386 -5.47 -17.12 -23.28
C GLY A 386 -6.33 -17.01 -24.52
N ASP A 387 -5.98 -17.73 -25.56
CA ASP A 387 -6.73 -17.81 -26.84
C ASP A 387 -6.95 -16.46 -27.54
N GLY A 388 -6.07 -15.48 -27.31
CA GLY A 388 -6.20 -14.13 -27.86
C GLY A 388 -7.22 -13.23 -27.12
N TYR A 389 -7.70 -13.66 -25.96
CA TYR A 389 -8.52 -12.86 -25.07
C TYR A 389 -7.70 -12.23 -23.95
N VAL A 390 -8.16 -11.10 -23.46
CA VAL A 390 -7.56 -10.36 -22.33
C VAL A 390 -8.63 -10.00 -21.30
N ARG A 391 -8.23 -9.86 -20.05
CA ARG A 391 -8.99 -9.08 -19.07
C ARG A 391 -8.56 -7.63 -19.21
N VAL A 392 -9.53 -6.71 -19.10
CA VAL A 392 -9.33 -5.27 -19.21
C VAL A 392 -9.54 -4.68 -17.81
N LEU A 393 -8.52 -4.15 -17.20
CA LEU A 393 -8.53 -3.72 -15.80
C LEU A 393 -8.41 -2.20 -15.70
N ALA A 394 -9.31 -1.59 -14.93
CA ALA A 394 -9.26 -0.16 -14.63
C ALA A 394 -8.11 0.14 -13.65
N GLN A 395 -7.32 1.16 -13.95
CA GLN A 395 -6.11 1.50 -13.20
C GLN A 395 -6.41 1.96 -11.76
N HIS A 396 -7.48 2.75 -11.56
CA HIS A 396 -7.82 3.29 -10.24
C HIS A 396 -8.25 2.20 -9.23
N SER A 397 -8.90 1.12 -9.72
CA SER A 397 -9.55 0.12 -8.86
C SER A 397 -8.95 -1.28 -8.95
N GLY A 398 -8.18 -1.58 -10.01
CA GLY A 398 -7.69 -2.93 -10.29
C GLY A 398 -8.78 -3.93 -10.66
N LYS A 399 -10.03 -3.47 -10.91
CA LYS A 399 -11.17 -4.31 -11.27
C LYS A 399 -11.33 -4.46 -12.78
N CYS A 400 -11.98 -5.54 -13.18
CA CYS A 400 -12.15 -5.95 -14.58
C CYS A 400 -13.40 -5.34 -15.22
N LEU A 401 -13.29 -5.03 -16.52
CA LEU A 401 -14.43 -4.77 -17.40
C LEU A 401 -15.29 -6.05 -17.50
N ASP A 402 -16.56 -5.94 -17.21
CA ASP A 402 -17.47 -7.07 -16.96
C ASP A 402 -18.82 -6.85 -17.64
N VAL A 403 -19.41 -7.92 -18.19
CA VAL A 403 -20.82 -7.87 -18.59
C VAL A 403 -21.69 -8.34 -17.43
N ALA A 404 -22.50 -7.43 -16.91
CA ALA A 404 -23.32 -7.66 -15.74
C ALA A 404 -24.16 -8.96 -15.83
N ASP A 405 -24.22 -9.69 -14.72
CA ASP A 405 -24.99 -10.93 -14.55
C ASP A 405 -24.66 -12.04 -15.57
N GLU A 406 -23.47 -12.03 -16.18
CA GLU A 406 -23.08 -12.97 -17.25
C GLU A 406 -24.10 -12.99 -18.41
N SER A 407 -24.81 -11.88 -18.62
CA SER A 407 -25.94 -11.78 -19.56
C SER A 407 -25.48 -11.96 -21.01
N HIS A 408 -26.29 -12.68 -21.82
CA HIS A 408 -26.14 -12.79 -23.27
C HIS A 408 -27.05 -11.84 -24.05
N ALA A 409 -27.86 -11.03 -23.35
CA ALA A 409 -28.83 -10.15 -23.99
C ALA A 409 -28.18 -8.93 -24.63
N ASP A 410 -28.76 -8.44 -25.73
CA ASP A 410 -28.49 -7.12 -26.27
C ASP A 410 -28.90 -6.03 -25.28
N GLY A 411 -28.03 -5.02 -25.12
CA GLY A 411 -28.22 -3.94 -24.17
C GLY A 411 -27.87 -4.29 -22.75
N ALA A 412 -27.30 -5.49 -22.48
CA ALA A 412 -26.81 -5.81 -21.16
C ALA A 412 -25.69 -4.83 -20.75
N ALA A 413 -25.77 -4.31 -19.53
CA ALA A 413 -24.87 -3.30 -19.02
C ALA A 413 -23.43 -3.84 -18.92
N VAL A 414 -22.48 -3.00 -19.27
CA VAL A 414 -21.07 -3.22 -18.97
C VAL A 414 -20.75 -2.44 -17.70
N VAL A 415 -20.15 -3.13 -16.76
CA VAL A 415 -19.78 -2.63 -15.43
C VAL A 415 -18.29 -2.93 -15.17
N HIS A 416 -17.73 -2.38 -14.13
CA HIS A 416 -16.48 -2.91 -13.63
C HIS A 416 -16.76 -3.73 -12.36
N TYR A 417 -16.07 -4.86 -12.24
CA TYR A 417 -16.31 -5.81 -11.16
C TYR A 417 -15.00 -6.49 -10.74
N ARG A 418 -14.97 -7.01 -9.50
CA ARG A 418 -13.82 -7.79 -9.00
C ARG A 418 -13.43 -8.85 -10.02
N CYS A 419 -12.13 -8.90 -10.37
CA CYS A 419 -11.63 -9.82 -11.38
C CYS A 419 -11.78 -11.27 -10.97
N GLY A 420 -12.25 -12.10 -11.88
CA GLY A 420 -12.37 -13.54 -11.80
C GLY A 420 -11.83 -14.24 -13.04
N SER A 421 -12.06 -15.54 -13.14
CA SER A 421 -11.62 -16.35 -14.29
C SER A 421 -12.72 -16.56 -15.35
N LYS A 422 -13.93 -16.02 -15.14
CA LYS A 422 -15.07 -16.30 -16.00
C LYS A 422 -15.04 -15.52 -17.32
N ALA A 423 -15.68 -16.06 -18.35
CA ALA A 423 -15.59 -15.56 -19.72
C ALA A 423 -16.26 -14.21 -19.96
N HIS A 424 -17.23 -13.76 -19.10
CA HIS A 424 -17.88 -12.46 -19.21
C HIS A 424 -16.97 -11.27 -18.83
N GLN A 425 -15.77 -11.54 -18.28
CA GLN A 425 -14.72 -10.58 -18.02
C GLN A 425 -13.55 -10.67 -19.00
N GLN A 426 -13.71 -11.45 -20.08
CA GLN A 426 -12.65 -11.69 -21.06
C GLN A 426 -13.06 -11.10 -22.40
N TRP A 427 -12.16 -10.31 -22.99
CA TRP A 427 -12.46 -9.51 -24.16
C TRP A 427 -11.40 -9.73 -25.22
N ARG A 428 -11.79 -9.69 -26.50
CA ARG A 428 -10.88 -9.71 -27.64
C ARG A 428 -10.98 -8.40 -28.40
N PHE A 429 -9.84 -7.84 -28.75
CA PHE A 429 -9.72 -6.64 -29.56
C PHE A 429 -9.54 -7.07 -31.02
N GLU A 430 -10.52 -6.78 -31.84
CA GLU A 430 -10.49 -7.04 -33.28
C GLU A 430 -10.28 -5.73 -34.02
N GLU A 431 -9.23 -5.66 -34.84
CA GLU A 431 -9.01 -4.51 -35.73
C GLU A 431 -10.21 -4.37 -36.67
N PHE A 432 -10.75 -3.17 -36.74
CA PHE A 432 -11.88 -2.85 -37.64
C PHE A 432 -11.43 -2.06 -38.85
N ASP A 433 -10.58 -1.05 -38.63
CA ASP A 433 -9.88 -0.26 -39.62
C ASP A 433 -8.50 0.15 -39.05
N ASP A 434 -7.72 0.96 -39.80
CA ASP A 434 -6.33 1.26 -39.43
C ASP A 434 -6.12 1.83 -38.03
N ASP A 435 -7.15 2.42 -37.41
CA ASP A 435 -7.05 3.13 -36.13
C ASP A 435 -8.05 2.66 -35.06
N THR A 436 -9.01 1.78 -35.40
CA THR A 436 -10.07 1.40 -34.47
C THR A 436 -10.21 -0.11 -34.26
N TYR A 437 -10.75 -0.45 -33.09
CA TYR A 437 -11.01 -1.81 -32.65
C TYR A 437 -12.49 -2.01 -32.31
N ARG A 438 -12.99 -3.21 -32.58
CA ARG A 438 -14.12 -3.79 -31.88
C ARG A 438 -13.60 -4.50 -30.62
N ILE A 439 -14.36 -4.41 -29.55
CA ILE A 439 -14.04 -5.07 -28.28
C ILE A 439 -15.11 -6.12 -28.04
N VAL A 440 -14.78 -7.40 -28.20
CA VAL A 440 -15.73 -8.52 -28.24
C VAL A 440 -15.67 -9.32 -26.96
N ALA A 441 -16.81 -9.51 -26.28
CA ALA A 441 -16.94 -10.30 -25.07
C ALA A 441 -16.83 -11.82 -25.37
N ARG A 442 -15.98 -12.56 -24.67
CA ARG A 442 -15.74 -13.99 -24.91
C ARG A 442 -16.98 -14.86 -24.73
N HIS A 443 -17.80 -14.60 -23.70
CA HIS A 443 -18.95 -15.44 -23.34
C HIS A 443 -20.10 -15.32 -24.32
N SER A 444 -20.35 -14.12 -24.87
CA SER A 444 -21.53 -13.83 -25.70
C SER A 444 -21.23 -13.65 -27.19
N GLY A 445 -19.93 -13.37 -27.52
CA GLY A 445 -19.56 -12.99 -28.89
C GLY A 445 -20.06 -11.59 -29.30
N LYS A 446 -20.64 -10.81 -28.38
CA LYS A 446 -21.19 -9.47 -28.63
C LYS A 446 -20.11 -8.39 -28.44
N CYS A 447 -20.31 -7.26 -29.11
CA CYS A 447 -19.42 -6.11 -29.10
C CYS A 447 -19.80 -5.11 -28.00
N LEU A 448 -18.76 -4.50 -27.40
CA LEU A 448 -18.90 -3.31 -26.58
C LEU A 448 -19.51 -2.19 -27.42
N ASP A 449 -20.51 -1.49 -26.88
CA ASP A 449 -21.29 -0.46 -27.58
C ASP A 449 -21.60 0.68 -26.61
N VAL A 450 -21.63 1.91 -27.10
CA VAL A 450 -22.20 3.03 -26.37
C VAL A 450 -23.72 3.02 -26.57
N ALA A 451 -24.48 2.92 -25.48
CA ALA A 451 -25.93 2.82 -25.51
C ALA A 451 -26.55 3.94 -26.36
N ASP A 452 -27.43 3.53 -27.29
CA ASP A 452 -28.18 4.40 -28.20
C ASP A 452 -27.31 5.34 -29.07
N ALA A 453 -26.01 4.97 -29.26
CA ALA A 453 -25.01 5.79 -29.92
C ALA A 453 -24.98 7.24 -29.38
N SER A 454 -25.24 7.40 -28.08
CA SER A 454 -25.26 8.69 -27.40
C SER A 454 -23.91 9.39 -27.46
N GLU A 455 -23.88 10.70 -27.65
CA GLU A 455 -22.67 11.54 -27.57
C GLU A 455 -22.52 12.25 -26.21
N GLN A 456 -23.41 11.99 -25.26
CA GLN A 456 -23.43 12.67 -23.98
C GLN A 456 -22.43 12.03 -22.99
N ASP A 457 -21.89 12.85 -22.07
CA ASP A 457 -21.17 12.35 -20.90
C ASP A 457 -22.09 11.50 -20.02
N GLY A 458 -21.56 10.43 -19.43
CA GLY A 458 -22.30 9.51 -18.60
C GLY A 458 -23.13 8.48 -19.38
N ALA A 459 -23.11 8.48 -20.74
CA ALA A 459 -23.77 7.45 -21.52
C ALA A 459 -23.16 6.07 -21.23
N ARG A 460 -23.99 5.09 -20.88
CA ARG A 460 -23.54 3.76 -20.46
C ARG A 460 -22.95 2.96 -21.63
N LEU A 461 -21.97 2.14 -21.32
CA LEU A 461 -21.54 1.09 -22.20
C LEU A 461 -22.39 -0.17 -21.95
N VAL A 462 -22.70 -0.85 -23.02
CA VAL A 462 -23.50 -2.08 -23.08
C VAL A 462 -22.83 -3.08 -24.01
N GLN A 463 -23.28 -4.33 -24.04
CA GLN A 463 -22.98 -5.23 -25.15
C GLN A 463 -24.13 -5.29 -26.12
N ARG A 464 -23.86 -5.42 -27.43
CA ARG A 464 -24.84 -5.63 -28.51
C ARG A 464 -24.27 -6.55 -29.58
N ASP A 465 -25.13 -7.12 -30.43
CA ASP A 465 -24.66 -7.80 -31.64
C ASP A 465 -23.71 -6.90 -32.42
N CYS A 466 -22.61 -7.49 -32.88
CA CYS A 466 -21.58 -6.74 -33.59
C CYS A 466 -22.09 -6.19 -34.92
N GLY A 467 -22.03 -4.90 -35.10
CA GLY A 467 -22.46 -4.16 -36.28
C GLY A 467 -21.34 -3.28 -36.85
N GLU A 468 -21.70 -2.42 -37.81
CA GLU A 468 -20.78 -1.48 -38.42
C GLU A 468 -20.88 -0.05 -37.85
N GLY A 469 -21.68 0.12 -36.77
CA GLY A 469 -21.91 1.40 -36.11
C GLY A 469 -20.65 1.99 -35.49
N ALA A 470 -20.47 3.31 -35.57
CA ALA A 470 -19.31 3.99 -34.98
C ALA A 470 -19.32 3.96 -33.45
N SER A 471 -20.46 3.68 -32.80
CA SER A 471 -20.58 3.51 -31.35
C SER A 471 -19.94 2.21 -30.82
N GLN A 472 -19.63 1.25 -31.72
CA GLN A 472 -18.94 -0.01 -31.42
C GLN A 472 -17.45 0.03 -31.81
N ARG A 473 -16.93 1.18 -32.25
CA ARG A 473 -15.54 1.36 -32.65
C ARG A 473 -14.81 2.21 -31.62
N PHE A 474 -13.69 1.73 -31.18
CA PHE A 474 -12.91 2.39 -30.13
C PHE A 474 -11.48 2.62 -30.61
N GLU A 475 -11.01 3.86 -30.53
CA GLU A 475 -9.62 4.22 -30.72
C GLU A 475 -8.82 3.90 -29.46
N ARG A 476 -7.68 3.22 -29.61
CA ARG A 476 -6.74 3.05 -28.51
C ARG A 476 -5.80 4.22 -28.44
N ARG A 477 -5.68 4.85 -27.28
CA ARG A 477 -4.78 5.97 -27.00
C ARG A 477 -3.76 5.55 -25.95
N ALA A 478 -2.52 6.08 -26.04
CA ALA A 478 -1.57 5.98 -24.94
C ALA A 478 -2.13 6.77 -23.74
N ALA A 479 -2.10 6.20 -22.53
CA ALA A 479 -2.53 6.84 -21.29
C ALA A 479 -1.41 7.65 -20.66
#